data_d1bb53edc6a51715b29441007517fe2a
#
_entry.id   d1bb53edc6a51715b29441007517fe2a
#
_cell.length_a   1.000
_cell.length_b   1.000
_cell.length_c   1.000
_cell.angle_alpha   90.00
_cell.angle_beta   90.00
_cell.angle_gamma   90.00
#
_symmetry.space_group_name_H-M   'P 1'
#
loop_
_entity.id
_entity.type
_entity.pdbx_description
1 polymer ?
#
loop_
_entity_poly.entity_id
_entity_poly.type
_entity_poly.pdbx_seq_one_letter_code
_entity_poly.pdbx_strand_id
1 'polypeptide(L)'
;MTKYVLFSAIGGTDPISNFRDGSMLHICRVYKPESVYLYLSKEMCEFHDKDDRYRFCIHRLGELLGHKFDVHIIERRDLVDVHKFDLFYKEYRELIKEIREKHSDATVILNVSSGTPSMKGALQFIAAVSGDSIIPVQVSTPAKKINEHRENIKDYDVHFYWEYNKDNTKDFENRCSKSES
;
A
#
# COMPACT_ATOMS: atom_id res chain seq x y z
N MET A 1 -12.54 -7.45 -18.44
CA MET A 1 -12.13 -7.35 -17.02
C MET A 1 -11.36 -6.06 -16.79
N THR A 2 -11.68 -5.34 -15.72
CA THR A 2 -10.97 -4.13 -15.37
C THR A 2 -9.56 -4.45 -14.91
N LYS A 3 -8.57 -3.78 -15.51
CA LYS A 3 -7.18 -3.85 -15.06
C LYS A 3 -6.93 -2.78 -14.03
N TYR A 4 -6.21 -3.11 -12.99
CA TYR A 4 -5.85 -2.19 -11.92
C TYR A 4 -4.35 -2.03 -11.81
N VAL A 5 -3.94 -0.83 -11.45
CA VAL A 5 -2.56 -0.49 -11.05
C VAL A 5 -2.66 0.22 -9.71
N LEU A 6 -1.84 -0.18 -8.75
CA LEU A 6 -1.83 0.40 -7.41
C LEU A 6 -0.66 1.36 -7.24
N PHE A 7 -0.94 2.55 -6.72
CA PHE A 7 0.05 3.43 -6.12
C PHE A 7 -0.19 3.50 -4.60
N SER A 8 0.83 3.15 -3.83
CA SER A 8 0.74 3.17 -2.35
C SER A 8 1.99 3.77 -1.73
N ALA A 9 1.80 4.83 -0.95
CA ALA A 9 2.80 5.18 0.06
C ALA A 9 2.83 4.08 1.10
N ILE A 10 4.00 3.79 1.65
CA ILE A 10 4.19 2.74 2.65
C ILE A 10 4.30 3.36 4.04
N GLY A 11 3.56 2.81 4.97
CA GLY A 11 3.54 3.23 6.36
C GLY A 11 3.95 2.09 7.31
N GLY A 12 3.94 2.40 8.61
CA GLY A 12 4.41 1.49 9.65
C GLY A 12 3.56 0.22 9.85
N THR A 13 2.35 0.17 9.32
CA THR A 13 1.48 -1.01 9.40
C THR A 13 1.58 -1.91 8.17
N ASP A 14 2.40 -1.53 7.19
CA ASP A 14 2.66 -2.34 6.01
C ASP A 14 3.90 -3.22 6.20
N PRO A 15 3.96 -4.41 5.62
CA PRO A 15 2.92 -5.10 4.86
C PRO A 15 1.92 -5.85 5.74
N ILE A 16 2.30 -6.19 6.97
CA ILE A 16 1.48 -6.97 7.91
C ILE A 16 1.58 -6.31 9.29
N SER A 17 0.46 -6.18 9.98
CA SER A 17 0.41 -5.69 11.35
C SER A 17 -0.59 -6.52 12.14
N ASN A 18 -0.20 -6.97 13.34
CA ASN A 18 -1.03 -7.83 14.19
C ASN A 18 -1.58 -9.06 13.46
N PHE A 19 -0.74 -9.72 12.64
CA PHE A 19 -1.07 -10.89 11.82
C PHE A 19 -2.21 -10.65 10.83
N ARG A 20 -2.39 -9.41 10.39
CA ARG A 20 -3.37 -9.01 9.37
C ARG A 20 -2.71 -8.19 8.29
N ASP A 21 -3.26 -8.27 7.08
CA ASP A 21 -2.81 -7.42 5.98
C ASP A 21 -2.82 -5.95 6.40
N GLY A 22 -1.72 -5.26 6.20
CA GLY A 22 -1.73 -3.80 6.11
C GLY A 22 -2.55 -3.36 4.90
N SER A 23 -2.86 -2.08 4.80
CA SER A 23 -3.75 -1.60 3.75
C SER A 23 -3.24 -1.89 2.34
N MET A 24 -1.94 -1.74 2.11
CA MET A 24 -1.34 -2.01 0.80
C MET A 24 -1.53 -3.47 0.39
N LEU A 25 -1.17 -4.42 1.26
CA LEU A 25 -1.29 -5.84 0.96
C LEU A 25 -2.75 -6.27 0.79
N HIS A 26 -3.66 -5.69 1.57
CA HIS A 26 -5.08 -6.00 1.47
C HIS A 26 -5.68 -5.51 0.14
N ILE A 27 -5.31 -4.33 -0.33
CA ILE A 27 -5.72 -3.85 -1.66
C ILE A 27 -5.21 -4.80 -2.75
N CYS A 28 -3.98 -5.27 -2.64
CA CYS A 28 -3.44 -6.29 -3.56
C CYS A 28 -4.29 -7.57 -3.56
N ARG A 29 -4.72 -8.01 -2.38
CA ARG A 29 -5.56 -9.21 -2.24
C ARG A 29 -6.91 -9.05 -2.93
N VAL A 30 -7.56 -7.91 -2.74
CA VAL A 30 -8.92 -7.66 -3.23
C VAL A 30 -8.96 -7.29 -4.71
N TYR A 31 -8.11 -6.36 -5.12
CA TYR A 31 -8.14 -5.82 -6.48
C TYR A 31 -7.23 -6.54 -7.46
N LYS A 32 -6.24 -7.26 -6.98
CA LYS A 32 -5.25 -7.98 -7.82
C LYS A 32 -4.67 -7.10 -8.92
N PRO A 33 -4.05 -5.94 -8.57
CA PRO A 33 -3.47 -5.08 -9.59
C PRO A 33 -2.37 -5.79 -10.36
N GLU A 34 -2.25 -5.51 -11.66
CA GLU A 34 -1.18 -6.06 -12.50
C GLU A 34 0.18 -5.47 -12.14
N SER A 35 0.20 -4.19 -11.76
CA SER A 35 1.40 -3.48 -11.32
C SER A 35 1.15 -2.77 -10.00
N VAL A 36 2.17 -2.74 -9.16
CA VAL A 36 2.14 -2.15 -7.82
C VAL A 36 3.34 -1.21 -7.68
N TYR A 37 3.07 0.06 -7.41
CA TYR A 37 4.10 1.09 -7.18
C TYR A 37 4.10 1.45 -5.70
N LEU A 38 5.21 1.18 -5.02
CA LEU A 38 5.39 1.41 -3.59
C LEU A 38 6.33 2.58 -3.37
N TYR A 39 5.87 3.60 -2.66
CA TYR A 39 6.62 4.80 -2.35
C TYR A 39 7.15 4.73 -0.92
N LEU A 40 8.48 4.70 -0.78
CA LEU A 40 9.16 4.48 0.49
C LEU A 40 9.95 5.72 0.91
N SER A 41 9.63 6.28 2.10
CA SER A 41 10.47 7.27 2.77
C SER A 41 11.78 6.63 3.25
N LYS A 42 12.70 7.43 3.77
CA LYS A 42 13.98 6.94 4.29
C LYS A 42 13.79 5.80 5.30
N GLU A 43 12.90 5.95 6.26
CA GLU A 43 12.62 4.93 7.28
C GLU A 43 12.13 3.62 6.65
N MET A 44 11.22 3.72 5.69
CA MET A 44 10.67 2.53 5.02
C MET A 44 11.70 1.85 4.11
N CYS A 45 12.62 2.60 3.52
CA CYS A 45 13.76 2.03 2.79
C CYS A 45 14.66 1.19 3.69
N GLU A 46 14.86 1.59 4.94
CA GLU A 46 15.65 0.81 5.91
C GLU A 46 15.03 -0.55 6.19
N PHE A 47 13.71 -0.62 6.34
CA PHE A 47 13.00 -1.90 6.48
C PHE A 47 13.05 -2.74 5.21
N HIS A 48 12.92 -2.11 4.06
CA HIS A 48 13.04 -2.76 2.77
C HIS A 48 14.43 -3.40 2.59
N ASP A 49 15.48 -2.69 2.96
CA ASP A 49 16.86 -3.18 2.88
C ASP A 49 17.12 -4.37 3.80
N LYS A 50 16.42 -4.45 4.93
CA LYS A 50 16.62 -5.50 5.93
C LYS A 50 16.18 -6.86 5.43
N ASP A 51 15.00 -6.97 4.80
CA ASP A 51 14.37 -8.25 4.50
C ASP A 51 13.49 -8.27 3.25
N ASP A 52 13.52 -7.21 2.44
CA ASP A 52 12.67 -7.06 1.23
C ASP A 52 11.18 -7.34 1.51
N ARG A 53 10.71 -6.95 2.70
CA ARG A 53 9.41 -7.36 3.27
C ARG A 53 8.21 -7.06 2.39
N TYR A 54 8.23 -5.94 1.68
CA TYR A 54 7.10 -5.50 0.86
C TYR A 54 6.95 -6.38 -0.38
N ARG A 55 8.03 -6.56 -1.13
CA ARG A 55 8.06 -7.42 -2.31
C ARG A 55 7.82 -8.87 -1.93
N PHE A 56 8.45 -9.34 -0.85
CA PHE A 56 8.29 -10.70 -0.35
C PHE A 56 6.81 -11.03 -0.09
N CYS A 57 6.09 -10.19 0.66
CA CYS A 57 4.69 -10.44 0.99
C CYS A 57 3.78 -10.37 -0.24
N ILE A 58 4.04 -9.42 -1.16
CA ILE A 58 3.25 -9.31 -2.39
C ILE A 58 3.45 -10.56 -3.27
N HIS A 59 4.67 -11.04 -3.43
CA HIS A 59 4.94 -12.24 -4.22
C HIS A 59 4.35 -13.49 -3.59
N ARG A 60 4.42 -13.63 -2.27
CA ARG A 60 3.77 -14.74 -1.56
C ARG A 60 2.25 -14.69 -1.69
N LEU A 61 1.68 -13.50 -1.63
CA LEU A 61 0.25 -13.31 -1.90
C LEU A 61 -0.10 -13.72 -3.34
N GLY A 62 0.74 -13.37 -4.30
CA GLY A 62 0.58 -13.78 -5.70
C GLY A 62 0.56 -15.29 -5.87
N GLU A 63 1.46 -16.01 -5.20
CA GLU A 63 1.47 -17.47 -5.19
C GLU A 63 0.16 -18.04 -4.63
N LEU A 64 -0.33 -17.46 -3.52
CA LEU A 64 -1.59 -17.89 -2.89
C LEU A 64 -2.80 -17.67 -3.79
N LEU A 65 -2.83 -16.56 -4.52
CA LEU A 65 -3.97 -16.16 -5.38
C LEU A 65 -3.86 -16.65 -6.82
N GLY A 66 -2.72 -17.24 -7.22
CA GLY A 66 -2.46 -17.56 -8.61
C GLY A 66 -2.39 -16.34 -9.51
N HIS A 67 -1.84 -15.21 -9.01
CA HIS A 67 -1.74 -13.93 -9.71
C HIS A 67 -0.31 -13.40 -9.68
N LYS A 68 0.14 -12.87 -10.80
CA LYS A 68 1.47 -12.26 -10.90
C LYS A 68 1.37 -10.74 -10.69
N PHE A 69 2.06 -10.25 -9.66
CA PHE A 69 2.21 -8.82 -9.41
C PHE A 69 3.54 -8.33 -9.96
N ASP A 70 3.53 -7.23 -10.71
CA ASP A 70 4.73 -6.51 -11.13
C ASP A 70 4.99 -5.38 -10.12
N VAL A 71 6.01 -5.55 -9.28
CA VAL A 71 6.29 -4.65 -8.15
C VAL A 71 7.40 -3.67 -8.48
N HIS A 72 7.10 -2.38 -8.35
CA HIS A 72 8.03 -1.27 -8.55
C HIS A 72 8.24 -0.54 -7.21
N ILE A 73 9.48 -0.43 -6.77
CA ILE A 73 9.86 0.28 -5.55
C ILE A 73 10.38 1.66 -5.91
N ILE A 74 9.74 2.69 -5.36
CA ILE A 74 10.17 4.09 -5.50
C ILE A 74 10.85 4.48 -4.20
N GLU A 75 12.18 4.51 -4.21
CA GLU A 75 12.99 4.77 -3.02
C GLU A 75 13.25 6.25 -2.86
N ARG A 76 12.80 6.82 -1.75
CA ARG A 76 13.12 8.20 -1.37
C ARG A 76 13.98 8.18 -0.10
N ARG A 77 15.24 7.79 -0.29
CA ARG A 77 16.22 7.60 0.80
C ARG A 77 16.61 8.88 1.50
N ASP A 78 16.40 10.02 0.88
CA ASP A 78 16.63 11.36 1.43
C ASP A 78 15.40 11.97 2.11
N LEU A 79 14.24 11.30 2.01
CA LEU A 79 12.99 11.83 2.52
C LEU A 79 12.82 11.51 4.00
N VAL A 80 13.15 12.49 4.84
CA VAL A 80 13.04 12.43 6.31
C VAL A 80 11.77 13.14 6.80
N ASP A 81 11.46 14.31 6.24
CA ASP A 81 10.27 15.08 6.61
C ASP A 81 9.06 14.55 5.83
N VAL A 82 8.21 13.78 6.51
CA VAL A 82 7.06 13.11 5.93
C VAL A 82 5.73 13.82 6.25
N HIS A 83 5.79 15.12 6.60
CA HIS A 83 4.63 15.90 7.02
C HIS A 83 4.30 17.09 6.11
N LYS A 84 5.05 17.31 5.03
CA LYS A 84 4.84 18.43 4.11
C LYS A 84 3.89 18.08 2.97
N PHE A 85 2.64 18.56 3.08
CA PHE A 85 1.61 18.31 2.06
C PHE A 85 2.03 18.76 0.66
N ASP A 86 2.56 19.98 0.52
CA ASP A 86 2.91 20.55 -0.79
C ASP A 86 3.95 19.72 -1.54
N LEU A 87 4.93 19.19 -0.80
CA LEU A 87 5.93 18.29 -1.35
C LEU A 87 5.28 17.04 -1.94
N PHE A 88 4.41 16.37 -1.18
CA PHE A 88 3.76 15.14 -1.62
C PHE A 88 2.76 15.39 -2.74
N TYR A 89 2.00 16.47 -2.67
CA TYR A 89 1.07 16.82 -3.73
C TYR A 89 1.80 16.98 -5.08
N LYS A 90 2.89 17.73 -5.11
CA LYS A 90 3.68 17.96 -6.31
C LYS A 90 4.30 16.67 -6.83
N GLU A 91 4.96 15.91 -5.96
CA GLU A 91 5.68 14.68 -6.33
C GLU A 91 4.73 13.57 -6.76
N TYR A 92 3.67 13.34 -6.00
CA TYR A 92 2.69 12.29 -6.32
C TYR A 92 1.92 12.61 -7.61
N ARG A 93 1.58 13.85 -7.84
CA ARG A 93 0.93 14.27 -9.07
C ARG A 93 1.76 13.89 -10.30
N GLU A 94 3.07 14.13 -10.26
CA GLU A 94 3.98 13.77 -11.33
C GLU A 94 4.11 12.25 -11.50
N LEU A 95 4.32 11.52 -10.41
CA LEU A 95 4.43 10.06 -10.43
C LEU A 95 3.16 9.38 -10.93
N ILE A 96 2.01 9.82 -10.46
CA ILE A 96 0.71 9.25 -10.84
C ILE A 96 0.42 9.54 -12.32
N LYS A 97 0.80 10.71 -12.81
CA LYS A 97 0.70 11.04 -14.23
C LYS A 97 1.53 10.08 -15.09
N GLU A 98 2.77 9.84 -14.72
CA GLU A 98 3.65 8.89 -15.43
C GLU A 98 3.08 7.46 -15.41
N ILE A 99 2.59 7.02 -14.26
CA ILE A 99 1.96 5.70 -14.10
C ILE A 99 0.74 5.57 -15.01
N ARG A 100 -0.10 6.58 -15.05
CA ARG A 100 -1.30 6.60 -15.87
C ARG A 100 -0.98 6.57 -17.38
N GLU A 101 0.04 7.29 -17.79
CA GLU A 101 0.51 7.27 -19.20
C GLU A 101 1.04 5.89 -19.59
N LYS A 102 1.79 5.25 -18.69
CA LYS A 102 2.33 3.91 -18.91
C LYS A 102 1.25 2.81 -18.90
N HIS A 103 0.19 3.00 -18.15
CA HIS A 103 -0.90 2.03 -17.99
C HIS A 103 -2.25 2.64 -18.42
N SER A 104 -2.31 3.11 -19.65
CA SER A 104 -3.46 3.87 -20.17
C SER A 104 -4.78 3.08 -20.22
N ASP A 105 -4.70 1.76 -20.22
CA ASP A 105 -5.85 0.84 -20.24
C ASP A 105 -6.30 0.39 -18.84
N ALA A 106 -5.64 0.86 -17.79
CA ALA A 106 -5.89 0.45 -16.42
C ALA A 106 -6.53 1.57 -15.59
N THR A 107 -7.25 1.17 -14.54
CA THR A 107 -7.68 2.08 -13.48
C THR A 107 -6.59 2.15 -12.42
N VAL A 108 -6.16 3.35 -12.06
CA VAL A 108 -5.15 3.57 -11.02
C VAL A 108 -5.83 3.69 -9.67
N ILE A 109 -5.46 2.81 -8.75
CA ILE A 109 -5.90 2.87 -7.36
C ILE A 109 -4.87 3.65 -6.56
N LEU A 110 -5.35 4.64 -5.79
CA LEU A 110 -4.54 5.33 -4.80
C LEU A 110 -4.91 4.82 -3.42
N ASN A 111 -3.93 4.26 -2.71
CA ASN A 111 -4.14 3.83 -1.32
C ASN A 111 -4.15 5.05 -0.40
N VAL A 112 -5.30 5.43 0.12
CA VAL A 112 -5.45 6.57 1.03
C VAL A 112 -5.46 6.17 2.50
N SER A 113 -5.07 4.94 2.80
CA SER A 113 -5.00 4.43 4.18
C SER A 113 -3.58 4.28 4.72
N SER A 114 -2.55 4.30 3.88
CA SER A 114 -1.14 4.18 4.29
C SER A 114 -0.40 5.50 4.19
N GLY A 115 0.60 5.66 5.06
CA GLY A 115 1.44 6.84 5.10
C GLY A 115 0.97 7.86 6.15
N THR A 116 1.59 9.03 6.11
CA THR A 116 1.25 10.15 7.01
C THR A 116 -0.04 10.84 6.57
N PRO A 117 -0.68 11.63 7.45
CA PRO A 117 -1.83 12.45 7.05
C PRO A 117 -1.57 13.35 5.84
N SER A 118 -0.37 13.90 5.70
CA SER A 118 0.02 14.74 4.55
C SER A 118 0.05 13.94 3.25
N MET A 119 0.58 12.71 3.29
CA MET A 119 0.59 11.79 2.14
C MET A 119 -0.83 11.40 1.74
N LYS A 120 -1.64 11.00 2.72
CA LYS A 120 -3.05 10.60 2.49
C LYS A 120 -3.86 11.75 1.93
N GLY A 121 -3.71 12.95 2.48
CA GLY A 121 -4.41 14.15 2.03
C GLY A 121 -4.04 14.52 0.60
N ALA A 122 -2.76 14.43 0.23
CA ALA A 122 -2.31 14.69 -1.13
C ALA A 122 -2.93 13.70 -2.13
N LEU A 123 -2.97 12.41 -1.80
CA LEU A 123 -3.57 11.39 -2.64
C LEU A 123 -5.07 11.57 -2.80
N GLN A 124 -5.78 11.89 -1.73
CA GLN A 124 -7.21 12.18 -1.81
C GLN A 124 -7.52 13.39 -2.68
N PHE A 125 -6.73 14.44 -2.56
CA PHE A 125 -6.90 15.64 -3.39
C PHE A 125 -6.67 15.33 -4.88
N ILE A 126 -5.61 14.58 -5.20
CA ILE A 126 -5.32 14.16 -6.57
C ILE A 126 -6.48 13.34 -7.15
N ALA A 127 -7.00 12.39 -6.38
CA ALA A 127 -8.13 11.57 -6.81
C ALA A 127 -9.38 12.42 -7.09
N ALA A 128 -9.66 13.40 -6.23
CA ALA A 128 -10.82 14.28 -6.36
C ALA A 128 -10.82 15.11 -7.65
N VAL A 129 -9.64 15.49 -8.14
CA VAL A 129 -9.50 16.34 -9.33
C VAL A 129 -9.17 15.57 -10.61
N SER A 130 -9.04 14.26 -10.56
CA SER A 130 -8.48 13.47 -11.66
C SER A 130 -9.50 12.68 -12.50
N GLY A 131 -10.75 12.65 -12.20
CA GLY A 131 -11.75 11.88 -12.96
C GLY A 131 -11.73 10.36 -12.68
N ASP A 132 -12.52 9.61 -13.44
CA ASP A 132 -12.91 8.23 -13.08
C ASP A 132 -11.82 7.15 -13.24
N SER A 133 -10.74 7.45 -13.93
CA SER A 133 -9.64 6.49 -14.15
C SER A 133 -8.67 6.40 -12.97
N ILE A 134 -8.83 7.26 -11.97
CA ILE A 134 -8.06 7.26 -10.74
C ILE A 134 -9.04 7.20 -9.58
N ILE A 135 -8.96 6.15 -8.76
CA ILE A 135 -9.88 5.94 -7.64
C ILE A 135 -9.14 5.88 -6.31
N PRO A 136 -9.62 6.61 -5.28
CA PRO A 136 -9.09 6.48 -3.94
C PRO A 136 -9.74 5.27 -3.25
N VAL A 137 -8.91 4.44 -2.64
CA VAL A 137 -9.40 3.27 -1.89
C VAL A 137 -8.93 3.38 -0.44
N GLN A 138 -9.88 3.26 0.46
CA GLN A 138 -9.65 3.21 1.89
C GLN A 138 -9.83 1.78 2.39
N VAL A 139 -8.98 1.37 3.31
CA VAL A 139 -9.05 0.05 3.94
C VAL A 139 -9.38 0.23 5.42
N SER A 140 -10.48 -0.37 5.86
CA SER A 140 -10.85 -0.32 7.27
C SER A 140 -9.87 -1.16 8.11
N THR A 141 -9.50 -0.63 9.28
CA THR A 141 -8.67 -1.36 10.24
C THR A 141 -9.59 -2.16 11.17
N PRO A 142 -9.38 -3.48 11.31
CA PRO A 142 -10.14 -4.25 12.29
C PRO A 142 -9.92 -3.72 13.70
N ALA A 143 -10.95 -3.76 14.53
CA ALA A 143 -10.85 -3.35 15.93
C ALA A 143 -9.78 -4.17 16.64
N LYS A 144 -8.87 -3.50 17.35
CA LYS A 144 -7.86 -4.19 18.18
C LYS A 144 -8.54 -4.91 19.33
N LYS A 145 -8.13 -6.14 19.58
CA LYS A 145 -8.48 -6.83 20.83
C LYS A 145 -7.71 -6.17 21.99
N ILE A 146 -8.31 -6.15 23.17
CA ILE A 146 -7.76 -5.51 24.39
C ILE A 146 -6.32 -5.98 24.69
N ASN A 147 -5.94 -7.20 24.29
CA ASN A 147 -4.65 -7.83 24.58
C ASN A 147 -3.69 -7.85 23.37
N GLU A 148 -3.96 -7.11 22.28
CA GLU A 148 -3.03 -7.03 21.17
C GLU A 148 -1.89 -6.06 21.50
N HIS A 149 -0.66 -6.59 21.55
CA HIS A 149 0.53 -5.79 21.74
C HIS A 149 0.94 -5.11 20.42
N ARG A 150 1.51 -3.91 20.51
CA ARG A 150 2.14 -3.28 19.34
C ARG A 150 3.40 -4.06 19.01
N GLU A 151 3.48 -4.48 17.76
CA GLU A 151 4.68 -5.10 17.23
C GLU A 151 5.82 -4.09 17.17
N ASN A 152 7.02 -4.54 17.54
CA ASN A 152 8.21 -3.75 17.28
C ASN A 152 8.63 -3.98 15.83
N ILE A 153 8.41 -2.99 14.99
CA ILE A 153 8.70 -3.07 13.55
C ILE A 153 10.18 -3.36 13.25
N LYS A 154 11.09 -3.04 14.17
CA LYS A 154 12.52 -3.34 14.02
C LYS A 154 12.85 -4.81 14.18
N ASP A 155 12.10 -5.52 15.02
CA ASP A 155 12.29 -6.93 15.32
C ASP A 155 11.32 -7.84 14.56
N TYR A 156 10.74 -7.30 13.51
CA TYR A 156 9.71 -7.92 12.70
C TYR A 156 10.30 -9.05 11.85
N ASP A 157 9.88 -10.30 12.09
CA ASP A 157 10.20 -11.44 11.23
C ASP A 157 9.08 -11.61 10.20
N VAL A 158 9.33 -11.11 9.00
CA VAL A 158 8.33 -11.08 7.93
C VAL A 158 7.90 -12.48 7.49
N HIS A 159 8.81 -13.46 7.52
CA HIS A 159 8.49 -14.85 7.14
C HIS A 159 7.53 -15.48 8.13
N PHE A 160 7.78 -15.28 9.43
CA PHE A 160 6.90 -15.76 10.48
C PHE A 160 5.52 -15.10 10.42
N TYR A 161 5.48 -13.77 10.28
CA TYR A 161 4.22 -13.03 10.19
C TYR A 161 3.41 -13.39 8.95
N TRP A 162 4.07 -13.65 7.82
CA TRP A 162 3.39 -14.10 6.61
C TRP A 162 2.69 -15.44 6.83
N GLU A 163 3.34 -16.41 7.45
CA GLU A 163 2.75 -17.73 7.68
C GLU A 163 1.45 -17.66 8.50
N TYR A 164 1.42 -16.80 9.52
CA TYR A 164 0.19 -16.56 10.28
C TYR A 164 -0.85 -15.74 9.51
N ASN A 165 -0.41 -14.73 8.77
CA ASN A 165 -1.30 -13.84 8.03
C ASN A 165 -2.05 -14.57 6.91
N LYS A 166 -1.39 -15.46 6.18
CA LYS A 166 -2.02 -16.18 5.07
C LYS A 166 -3.21 -17.04 5.51
N ASP A 167 -3.18 -17.55 6.73
CA ASP A 167 -4.22 -18.40 7.30
C ASP A 167 -5.27 -17.61 8.12
N ASN A 168 -5.12 -16.30 8.22
CA ASN A 168 -6.03 -15.46 8.99
C ASN A 168 -7.31 -15.22 8.19
N THR A 169 -8.39 -15.89 8.59
CA THR A 169 -9.67 -15.83 7.89
C THR A 169 -10.28 -14.42 7.81
N LYS A 170 -9.94 -13.54 8.74
CA LYS A 170 -10.43 -12.15 8.74
C LYS A 170 -9.87 -11.32 7.58
N ASP A 171 -8.72 -11.72 7.04
CA ASP A 171 -8.13 -11.03 5.90
C ASP A 171 -8.72 -11.49 4.56
N PHE A 172 -9.55 -12.51 4.56
CA PHE A 172 -10.34 -12.86 3.36
C PHE A 172 -11.60 -11.99 3.22
N GLU A 173 -12.00 -11.28 4.26
CA GLU A 173 -13.10 -10.34 4.19
C GLU A 173 -12.64 -9.04 3.53
N ASN A 174 -13.44 -8.55 2.59
CA ASN A 174 -13.13 -7.29 1.91
C ASN A 174 -13.30 -6.10 2.87
N ARG A 175 -12.18 -5.47 3.23
CA ARG A 175 -12.14 -4.26 4.04
C ARG A 175 -11.99 -2.97 3.22
N CYS A 176 -11.93 -3.10 1.90
CA CYS A 176 -11.78 -1.95 1.00
C CYS A 176 -13.11 -1.24 0.77
N SER A 177 -13.05 0.09 0.72
CA SER A 177 -14.14 0.94 0.26
C SER A 177 -13.58 2.06 -0.62
N LYS A 178 -14.39 2.55 -1.57
CA LYS A 178 -14.03 3.77 -2.29
C LYS A 178 -14.15 4.93 -1.30
N SER A 179 -13.06 5.69 -1.13
CA SER A 179 -13.11 6.88 -0.29
C SER A 179 -13.98 7.94 -0.97
N GLU A 180 -15.00 8.38 -0.26
CA GLU A 180 -15.78 9.53 -0.71
C GLU A 180 -14.96 10.81 -0.50
N SER A 181 -14.82 11.55 -1.57
CA SER A 181 -14.13 12.85 -1.54
C SER A 181 -15.03 13.93 -0.92
#